data_eef71ca2534e73d9b9a3ae325d7d60be
#
_entry.id   eef71ca2534e73d9b9a3ae325d7d60be
#
_cell.length_a   1.000
_cell.length_b   1.000
_cell.length_c   1.000
_cell.angle_alpha   90.00
_cell.angle_beta   90.00
_cell.angle_gamma   90.00
#
_symmetry.space_group_name_H-M   'P 1'
#
loop_
_entity.id
_entity.type
_entity.pdbx_description
1 polymer ?
#
loop_
_entity_poly.entity_id
_entity_poly.type
_entity_poly.pdbx_seq_one_letter_code
_entity_poly.pdbx_strand_id
1 'polypeptide(L)'
;DIPQFGLDDGAYRLVFVDGVHAPQLSSAAAEGGLLVTDLPTAMRKHAAALDAQLGGQQATGDNVFAALNTASLQDAAVLVVPRHVALAAPVHLLFIATQAQAISHPRCLLLAEAGSSVTLIEDYVALQDAAYLVNPVTEIVLAEQAQVTHVRVQRDGPQALHIANCAVSVGRSANYRSVSVAMGAQLSRYNLNVALAEGAECAVDGLALLAGSQLADSHTCIDHAQPHGTSRQLHKCIADGSAHAVFNGKVVVRTGAQHTDSAQSSRNLLL
;
A
#
# COMPACT_ATOMS: atom_id res chain seq x y z
N ASP A 1 6.20 8.40 22.18
CA ASP A 1 7.21 7.31 22.18
C ASP A 1 7.05 6.46 20.92
N ILE A 2 7.89 6.71 19.91
CA ILE A 2 7.95 6.00 18.63
C ILE A 2 8.44 4.54 18.77
N PRO A 3 9.28 4.18 19.77
CA PRO A 3 9.71 2.79 19.96
C PRO A 3 8.58 1.76 19.99
N GLN A 4 7.40 2.13 20.48
CA GLN A 4 6.23 1.21 20.51
C GLN A 4 5.71 0.79 19.14
N PHE A 5 6.05 1.53 18.07
CA PHE A 5 5.68 1.22 16.68
C PHE A 5 6.86 0.67 15.87
N GLY A 6 8.02 0.47 16.54
CA GLY A 6 9.23 -0.03 15.89
C GLY A 6 9.12 -1.51 15.54
N LEU A 7 9.64 -1.87 14.37
CA LEU A 7 10.09 -3.22 14.08
C LEU A 7 11.48 -3.39 14.69
N ASP A 8 11.91 -4.64 14.91
CA ASP A 8 13.23 -4.97 15.44
C ASP A 8 14.38 -4.33 14.63
N ASP A 9 15.54 -4.19 15.27
CA ASP A 9 16.76 -3.62 14.68
C ASP A 9 17.12 -4.34 13.37
N GLY A 10 17.24 -3.56 12.28
CA GLY A 10 17.64 -4.06 10.95
C GLY A 10 16.69 -3.67 9.81
N ALA A 11 15.48 -3.17 10.08
CA ALA A 11 14.59 -2.65 9.06
C ALA A 11 15.04 -1.28 8.53
N TYR A 12 14.91 -1.06 7.22
CA TYR A 12 15.00 0.29 6.66
C TYR A 12 13.71 1.03 7.03
N ARG A 13 13.82 2.11 7.81
CA ARG A 13 12.63 2.83 8.28
C ARG A 13 12.59 4.25 7.74
N LEU A 14 11.46 4.62 7.14
CA LEU A 14 11.11 6.02 6.88
C LEU A 14 9.89 6.40 7.73
N VAL A 15 10.00 7.50 8.45
CA VAL A 15 8.92 8.03 9.28
C VAL A 15 8.40 9.32 8.67
N PHE A 16 7.09 9.40 8.54
CA PHE A 16 6.37 10.59 8.10
C PHE A 16 5.42 11.05 9.20
N VAL A 17 5.53 12.30 9.58
CA VAL A 17 4.64 12.93 10.58
C VAL A 17 3.73 13.91 9.85
N ASP A 18 2.42 13.69 9.95
CA ASP A 18 1.40 14.48 9.26
C ASP A 18 1.67 14.65 7.75
N GLY A 19 2.21 13.58 7.11
CA GLY A 19 2.52 13.54 5.69
C GLY A 19 3.90 14.05 5.27
N VAL A 20 4.73 14.52 6.18
CA VAL A 20 6.08 15.06 5.91
C VAL A 20 7.15 14.15 6.50
N HIS A 21 8.21 13.88 5.74
CA HIS A 21 9.34 13.04 6.18
C HIS A 21 10.03 13.64 7.42
N ALA A 22 10.28 12.78 8.40
CA ALA A 22 10.97 13.10 9.65
C ALA A 22 12.33 12.37 9.70
N PRO A 23 13.41 12.97 9.15
CA PRO A 23 14.71 12.29 9.01
C PRO A 23 15.30 11.87 10.33
N GLN A 24 15.08 12.64 11.41
CA GLN A 24 15.59 12.33 12.76
C GLN A 24 14.93 11.09 13.39
N LEU A 25 13.82 10.60 12.83
CA LEU A 25 13.10 9.42 13.29
C LEU A 25 13.27 8.24 12.32
N SER A 26 13.93 8.50 11.20
CA SER A 26 14.15 7.55 10.13
C SER A 26 15.53 6.90 10.23
N SER A 27 15.63 5.64 9.82
CA SER A 27 16.87 4.88 9.71
C SER A 27 16.93 4.24 8.33
N ALA A 28 17.17 5.05 7.30
CA ALA A 28 17.37 4.55 5.94
C ALA A 28 18.86 4.47 5.64
N ALA A 29 19.31 3.36 5.10
CA ALA A 29 20.63 3.21 4.51
C ALA A 29 20.46 2.97 3.01
N ALA A 30 21.23 3.65 2.18
CA ALA A 30 21.27 3.40 0.74
C ALA A 30 22.61 2.70 0.44
N GLU A 31 22.56 1.40 0.20
CA GLU A 31 23.71 0.60 -0.19
C GLU A 31 23.45 -0.14 -1.50
N GLY A 32 24.45 -0.31 -2.33
CA GLY A 32 24.39 -1.15 -3.53
C GLY A 32 23.35 -0.71 -4.59
N GLY A 33 23.02 0.58 -4.65
CA GLY A 33 22.02 1.13 -5.58
C GLY A 33 20.57 1.09 -5.07
N LEU A 34 20.34 0.52 -3.89
CA LEU A 34 19.05 0.64 -3.20
C LEU A 34 18.77 2.11 -2.88
N LEU A 35 17.59 2.56 -3.23
CA LEU A 35 17.08 3.87 -2.85
C LEU A 35 15.88 3.71 -1.91
N VAL A 36 16.00 4.23 -0.70
CA VAL A 36 14.89 4.35 0.27
C VAL A 36 14.98 5.76 0.84
N THR A 37 14.13 6.66 0.36
CA THR A 37 14.29 8.11 0.63
C THR A 37 12.97 8.87 0.51
N ASP A 38 13.01 10.17 0.81
CA ASP A 38 11.94 11.14 0.60
C ASP A 38 11.88 11.63 -0.86
N LEU A 39 10.77 12.22 -1.26
CA LEU A 39 10.56 12.74 -2.61
C LEU A 39 11.58 13.84 -3.00
N PRO A 40 11.84 14.89 -2.17
CA PRO A 40 12.83 15.91 -2.50
C PRO A 40 14.22 15.35 -2.80
N THR A 41 14.65 14.33 -2.06
CA THR A 41 15.94 13.68 -2.28
C THR A 41 15.93 12.81 -3.55
N ALA A 42 14.85 12.07 -3.78
CA ALA A 42 14.69 11.27 -4.99
C ALA A 42 14.65 12.13 -6.26
N MET A 43 13.98 13.26 -6.25
CA MET A 43 13.94 14.19 -7.37
C MET A 43 15.31 14.73 -7.75
N ARG A 44 16.17 14.99 -6.77
CA ARG A 44 17.55 15.44 -7.05
C ARG A 44 18.41 14.37 -7.71
N LYS A 45 18.17 13.10 -7.45
CA LYS A 45 19.05 11.99 -7.86
C LYS A 45 18.46 11.15 -9.01
N HIS A 46 17.14 11.06 -9.12
CA HIS A 46 16.44 10.09 -9.96
C HIS A 46 15.20 10.70 -10.67
N ALA A 47 15.21 11.99 -10.99
CA ALA A 47 14.06 12.72 -11.56
C ALA A 47 13.40 12.00 -12.75
N ALA A 48 14.18 11.52 -13.71
CA ALA A 48 13.65 10.88 -14.91
C ALA A 48 12.85 9.59 -14.62
N ALA A 49 13.28 8.80 -13.62
CA ALA A 49 12.55 7.59 -13.21
C ALA A 49 11.25 7.94 -12.50
N LEU A 50 11.23 9.03 -11.73
CA LEU A 50 10.04 9.51 -11.04
C LEU A 50 9.01 10.09 -12.01
N ASP A 51 9.41 10.93 -12.94
CA ASP A 51 8.53 11.55 -13.93
C ASP A 51 7.75 10.52 -14.76
N ALA A 52 8.36 9.36 -15.01
CA ALA A 52 7.74 8.29 -15.77
C ALA A 52 6.73 7.44 -14.95
N GLN A 53 6.85 7.42 -13.63
CA GLN A 53 6.13 6.45 -12.80
C GLN A 53 5.23 7.09 -11.74
N LEU A 54 5.61 8.22 -11.17
CA LEU A 54 4.83 8.87 -10.11
C LEU A 54 3.52 9.43 -10.67
N GLY A 55 2.40 8.94 -10.16
CA GLY A 55 1.07 9.25 -10.67
C GLY A 55 0.65 8.44 -11.89
N GLY A 56 1.55 7.62 -12.47
CA GLY A 56 1.29 6.86 -13.67
C GLY A 56 0.48 5.57 -13.47
N GLN A 57 0.52 5.02 -12.26
CA GLN A 57 -0.15 3.75 -11.95
C GLN A 57 -1.59 3.94 -11.49
N GLN A 58 -1.97 5.12 -11.04
CA GLN A 58 -3.35 5.40 -10.69
C GLN A 58 -4.18 5.45 -11.96
N ALA A 59 -5.19 4.59 -12.07
CA ALA A 59 -6.18 4.66 -13.13
C ALA A 59 -6.77 6.07 -13.14
N THR A 60 -6.38 6.82 -14.14
CA THR A 60 -6.71 8.24 -14.29
C THR A 60 -8.22 8.38 -14.46
N GLY A 61 -8.82 9.23 -13.69
CA GLY A 61 -10.09 9.86 -13.99
C GLY A 61 -11.21 9.67 -12.98
N ASP A 62 -11.32 8.53 -12.30
CA ASP A 62 -12.52 8.26 -11.50
C ASP A 62 -12.30 8.24 -9.98
N ASN A 63 -11.05 8.39 -9.51
CA ASN A 63 -10.76 8.39 -8.07
C ASN A 63 -10.39 9.78 -7.56
N VAL A 64 -11.41 10.49 -7.06
CA VAL A 64 -11.29 11.85 -6.52
C VAL A 64 -10.23 11.94 -5.41
N PHE A 65 -10.14 10.93 -4.54
CA PHE A 65 -9.16 10.94 -3.44
C PHE A 65 -7.73 10.73 -3.93
N ALA A 66 -7.51 9.92 -4.96
CA ALA A 66 -6.19 9.80 -5.58
C ALA A 66 -5.79 11.11 -6.28
N ALA A 67 -6.72 11.77 -6.97
CA ALA A 67 -6.49 13.07 -7.59
C ALA A 67 -6.19 14.16 -6.52
N LEU A 68 -6.92 14.16 -5.41
CA LEU A 68 -6.69 15.06 -4.28
C LEU A 68 -5.30 14.86 -3.67
N ASN A 69 -4.88 13.59 -3.44
CA ASN A 69 -3.54 13.29 -2.95
C ASN A 69 -2.47 13.83 -3.91
N THR A 70 -2.64 13.61 -5.22
CA THR A 70 -1.68 14.09 -6.23
C THR A 70 -1.62 15.61 -6.28
N ALA A 71 -2.76 16.31 -6.19
CA ALA A 71 -2.82 17.77 -6.16
C ALA A 71 -2.22 18.39 -4.89
N SER A 72 -2.24 17.63 -3.80
CA SER A 72 -1.75 18.07 -2.48
C SER A 72 -0.38 17.48 -2.13
N LEU A 73 0.32 16.89 -3.10
CA LEU A 73 1.59 16.20 -2.88
C LEU A 73 2.67 17.15 -2.37
N GLN A 74 3.13 16.93 -1.16
CA GLN A 74 4.23 17.68 -0.53
C GLN A 74 5.49 16.82 -0.40
N ASP A 75 5.30 15.54 -0.03
CA ASP A 75 6.37 14.59 0.19
C ASP A 75 5.90 13.16 -0.13
N ALA A 76 6.85 12.25 -0.33
CA ALA A 76 6.56 10.85 -0.60
C ALA A 76 7.72 9.95 -0.14
N ALA A 77 7.40 8.73 0.24
CA ALA A 77 8.37 7.65 0.28
C ALA A 77 8.68 7.17 -1.13
N VAL A 78 9.94 7.18 -1.52
CA VAL A 78 10.42 6.69 -2.82
C VAL A 78 11.40 5.54 -2.59
N LEU A 79 11.05 4.38 -3.12
CA LEU A 79 11.81 3.15 -3.02
C LEU A 79 12.16 2.64 -4.41
N VAL A 80 13.46 2.40 -4.65
CA VAL A 80 13.92 1.73 -5.87
C VAL A 80 14.80 0.56 -5.44
N VAL A 81 14.36 -0.66 -5.76
CA VAL A 81 15.13 -1.88 -5.50
C VAL A 81 15.78 -2.33 -6.80
N PRO A 82 17.12 -2.31 -6.90
CA PRO A 82 17.83 -2.60 -8.13
C PRO A 82 17.65 -4.05 -8.62
N ARG A 83 17.96 -4.26 -9.88
CA ARG A 83 17.90 -5.58 -10.52
C ARG A 83 18.65 -6.64 -9.72
N HIS A 84 18.00 -7.79 -9.52
CA HIS A 84 18.58 -8.96 -8.84
C HIS A 84 19.00 -8.72 -7.38
N VAL A 85 18.58 -7.62 -6.78
CA VAL A 85 18.79 -7.35 -5.34
C VAL A 85 17.62 -7.94 -4.56
N ALA A 86 17.93 -8.81 -3.60
CA ALA A 86 16.97 -9.33 -2.62
C ALA A 86 17.27 -8.68 -1.27
N LEU A 87 16.33 -7.87 -0.77
CA LEU A 87 16.44 -7.26 0.54
C LEU A 87 16.08 -8.28 1.63
N ALA A 88 17.02 -8.57 2.50
CA ALA A 88 16.80 -9.45 3.65
C ALA A 88 15.93 -8.78 4.73
N ALA A 89 16.12 -7.47 4.93
CA ALA A 89 15.35 -6.69 5.88
C ALA A 89 14.17 -5.99 5.20
N PRO A 90 13.03 -5.84 5.87
CA PRO A 90 11.88 -5.12 5.33
C PRO A 90 12.14 -3.61 5.27
N VAL A 91 11.44 -2.94 4.36
CA VAL A 91 11.31 -1.48 4.37
C VAL A 91 10.03 -1.13 5.13
N HIS A 92 10.15 -0.38 6.21
CA HIS A 92 9.06 0.06 7.07
C HIS A 92 8.77 1.54 6.85
N LEU A 93 7.59 1.85 6.35
CA LEU A 93 7.05 3.20 6.25
C LEU A 93 6.08 3.41 7.41
N LEU A 94 6.45 4.29 8.33
CA LEU A 94 5.62 4.64 9.48
C LEU A 94 5.00 6.02 9.28
N PHE A 95 3.70 6.08 9.14
CA PHE A 95 2.92 7.30 8.98
C PHE A 95 2.21 7.62 10.29
N ILE A 96 2.53 8.77 10.88
CA ILE A 96 2.04 9.18 12.21
C ILE A 96 1.17 10.43 12.07
N ALA A 97 -0.09 10.35 12.50
CA ALA A 97 -0.97 11.49 12.64
C ALA A 97 -0.87 12.09 14.06
N THR A 98 -0.54 13.37 14.15
CA THR A 98 -0.38 14.08 15.44
C THR A 98 -1.36 15.21 15.64
N GLN A 99 -1.97 15.72 14.56
CA GLN A 99 -2.82 16.92 14.60
C GLN A 99 -4.30 16.57 14.50
N ALA A 100 -5.09 17.17 15.37
CA ALA A 100 -6.54 17.14 15.29
C ALA A 100 -7.05 18.01 14.12
N GLN A 101 -8.16 17.60 13.50
CA GLN A 101 -8.82 18.31 12.40
C GLN A 101 -7.90 18.60 11.20
N ALA A 102 -6.85 17.80 11.03
CA ALA A 102 -5.91 17.90 9.93
C ALA A 102 -6.26 16.93 8.81
N ILE A 103 -5.72 17.24 7.62
CA ILE A 103 -5.75 16.33 6.47
C ILE A 103 -4.30 16.04 6.07
N SER A 104 -3.94 14.78 5.96
CA SER A 104 -2.63 14.37 5.44
C SER A 104 -2.79 13.51 4.18
N HIS A 105 -1.81 13.63 3.28
CA HIS A 105 -1.78 12.96 1.99
C HIS A 105 -0.50 12.13 1.83
N PRO A 106 -0.31 11.05 2.64
CA PRO A 106 0.85 10.18 2.49
C PRO A 106 0.96 9.63 1.06
N ARG A 107 2.19 9.55 0.54
CA ARG A 107 2.45 8.97 -0.78
C ARG A 107 3.61 7.98 -0.70
N CYS A 108 3.49 6.87 -1.43
CA CYS A 108 4.56 5.91 -1.62
C CYS A 108 4.68 5.53 -3.09
N LEU A 109 5.91 5.47 -3.60
CA LEU A 109 6.26 4.88 -4.89
C LEU A 109 7.33 3.81 -4.67
N LEU A 110 7.03 2.56 -5.01
CA LEU A 110 7.97 1.44 -5.01
C LEU A 110 8.22 0.97 -6.45
N LEU A 111 9.48 1.02 -6.88
CA LEU A 111 9.97 0.43 -8.12
C LEU A 111 10.83 -0.78 -7.80
N ALA A 112 10.30 -1.98 -8.02
CA ALA A 112 11.04 -3.24 -7.89
C ALA A 112 11.54 -3.65 -9.29
N GLU A 113 12.84 -3.46 -9.54
CA GLU A 113 13.44 -3.79 -10.82
C GLU A 113 13.52 -5.32 -11.06
N ALA A 114 13.84 -5.72 -12.28
CA ALA A 114 13.77 -7.12 -12.69
C ALA A 114 14.54 -8.08 -11.75
N GLY A 115 13.88 -9.17 -11.33
CA GLY A 115 14.44 -10.18 -10.44
C GLY A 115 14.76 -9.70 -9.02
N SER A 116 14.28 -8.52 -8.62
CA SER A 116 14.44 -8.02 -7.25
C SER A 116 13.43 -8.61 -6.27
N SER A 117 13.72 -8.52 -4.98
CA SER A 117 12.80 -8.97 -3.93
C SER A 117 12.80 -8.01 -2.74
N VAL A 118 11.60 -7.61 -2.27
CA VAL A 118 11.43 -6.68 -1.15
C VAL A 118 10.16 -6.96 -0.36
N THR A 119 10.23 -6.75 0.95
CA THR A 119 9.06 -6.62 1.82
C THR A 119 8.87 -5.16 2.18
N LEU A 120 7.72 -4.61 1.81
CA LEU A 120 7.26 -3.26 2.18
C LEU A 120 6.22 -3.37 3.28
N ILE A 121 6.39 -2.62 4.36
CA ILE A 121 5.42 -2.50 5.44
C ILE A 121 4.98 -1.05 5.54
N GLU A 122 3.70 -0.78 5.35
CA GLU A 122 3.06 0.50 5.61
C GLU A 122 2.28 0.42 6.91
N ASP A 123 2.60 1.28 7.86
CA ASP A 123 1.97 1.34 9.17
C ASP A 123 1.40 2.74 9.43
N TYR A 124 0.09 2.82 9.63
CA TYR A 124 -0.63 4.07 9.85
C TYR A 124 -1.12 4.12 11.29
N VAL A 125 -0.63 5.10 12.05
CA VAL A 125 -0.89 5.26 13.48
C VAL A 125 -1.23 6.69 13.83
N ALA A 126 -1.85 6.89 14.99
CA ALA A 126 -2.10 8.21 15.55
C ALA A 126 -1.54 8.32 16.98
N LEU A 127 -1.17 9.54 17.36
CA LEU A 127 -0.81 9.90 18.74
C LEU A 127 -1.93 10.69 19.44
N GLN A 128 -3.13 10.70 18.84
CA GLN A 128 -4.31 11.40 19.37
C GLN A 128 -5.60 10.72 18.87
N ASP A 129 -6.72 10.96 19.54
CA ASP A 129 -8.02 10.32 19.27
C ASP A 129 -9.05 11.26 18.63
N ALA A 130 -8.66 12.48 18.25
CA ALA A 130 -9.56 13.44 17.62
C ALA A 130 -9.83 13.07 16.14
N ALA A 131 -10.79 13.75 15.53
CA ALA A 131 -11.09 13.57 14.10
C ALA A 131 -9.98 14.14 13.20
N TYR A 132 -9.58 13.39 12.19
CA TYR A 132 -8.65 13.78 11.12
C TYR A 132 -8.89 12.92 9.87
N LEU A 133 -8.32 13.31 8.75
CA LEU A 133 -8.37 12.55 7.50
C LEU A 133 -6.95 12.15 7.06
N VAL A 134 -6.75 10.86 6.81
CA VAL A 134 -5.57 10.34 6.12
C VAL A 134 -5.99 9.81 4.76
N ASN A 135 -5.41 10.37 3.71
CA ASN A 135 -5.69 9.99 2.32
C ASN A 135 -4.40 9.49 1.64
N PRO A 136 -3.94 8.26 1.93
CA PRO A 136 -2.71 7.74 1.35
C PRO A 136 -2.91 7.21 -0.07
N VAL A 137 -1.85 7.34 -0.86
CA VAL A 137 -1.77 6.72 -2.19
C VAL A 137 -0.45 5.97 -2.31
N THR A 138 -0.52 4.69 -2.68
CA THR A 138 0.63 3.81 -2.90
C THR A 138 0.65 3.33 -4.33
N GLU A 139 1.80 3.46 -4.99
CA GLU A 139 2.06 2.95 -6.33
C GLU A 139 3.21 1.96 -6.30
N ILE A 140 2.97 0.77 -6.82
CA ILE A 140 3.97 -0.32 -6.82
C ILE A 140 4.13 -0.83 -8.26
N VAL A 141 5.36 -0.80 -8.75
CA VAL A 141 5.72 -1.33 -10.06
C VAL A 141 6.70 -2.47 -9.88
N LEU A 142 6.28 -3.66 -10.26
CA LEU A 142 7.13 -4.83 -10.33
C LEU A 142 7.57 -5.05 -11.77
N ALA A 143 8.86 -4.99 -12.03
CA ALA A 143 9.41 -5.42 -13.30
C ALA A 143 9.40 -6.96 -13.41
N GLU A 144 9.87 -7.49 -14.54
CA GLU A 144 9.90 -8.92 -14.80
C GLU A 144 10.57 -9.72 -13.67
N GLN A 145 9.91 -10.81 -13.22
CA GLN A 145 10.40 -11.72 -12.17
C GLN A 145 10.65 -11.06 -10.80
N ALA A 146 10.23 -9.83 -10.59
CA ALA A 146 10.33 -9.18 -9.28
C ALA A 146 9.34 -9.79 -8.29
N GLN A 147 9.68 -9.74 -7.00
CA GLN A 147 8.88 -10.26 -5.91
C GLN A 147 8.65 -9.15 -4.87
N VAL A 148 7.40 -8.85 -4.59
CA VAL A 148 7.04 -7.85 -3.57
C VAL A 148 6.04 -8.46 -2.59
N THR A 149 6.40 -8.43 -1.31
CA THR A 149 5.46 -8.63 -0.21
C THR A 149 5.09 -7.26 0.36
N HIS A 150 3.81 -6.91 0.29
CA HIS A 150 3.28 -5.63 0.77
C HIS A 150 2.36 -5.86 1.97
N VAL A 151 2.76 -5.41 3.13
CA VAL A 151 1.98 -5.48 4.37
C VAL A 151 1.48 -4.08 4.69
N ARG A 152 0.18 -3.93 4.87
CA ARG A 152 -0.45 -2.68 5.25
C ARG A 152 -1.20 -2.86 6.58
N VAL A 153 -0.84 -2.08 7.58
CA VAL A 153 -1.48 -2.06 8.90
C VAL A 153 -2.10 -0.69 9.14
N GLN A 154 -3.43 -0.66 9.25
CA GLN A 154 -4.18 0.55 9.52
C GLN A 154 -4.73 0.46 10.96
N ARG A 155 -4.22 1.34 11.83
CA ARG A 155 -4.59 1.44 13.26
C ARG A 155 -4.68 2.91 13.69
N ASP A 156 -5.37 3.68 12.88
CA ASP A 156 -5.68 5.09 13.16
C ASP A 156 -6.58 5.24 14.38
N GLY A 157 -6.66 6.46 14.90
CA GLY A 157 -7.52 6.78 16.03
C GLY A 157 -9.02 6.55 15.74
N PRO A 158 -9.86 6.40 16.78
CA PRO A 158 -11.26 5.96 16.62
C PRO A 158 -12.17 6.97 15.90
N GLN A 159 -11.76 8.23 15.77
CA GLN A 159 -12.49 9.25 15.03
C GLN A 159 -11.88 9.58 13.66
N ALA A 160 -10.86 8.85 13.25
CA ALA A 160 -10.19 9.06 11.97
C ALA A 160 -11.04 8.65 10.77
N LEU A 161 -10.83 9.35 9.66
CA LEU A 161 -11.25 8.92 8.34
C LEU A 161 -9.99 8.49 7.57
N HIS A 162 -9.95 7.23 7.11
CA HIS A 162 -8.81 6.68 6.37
C HIS A 162 -9.26 6.24 4.99
N ILE A 163 -8.84 6.94 3.93
CA ILE A 163 -9.25 6.64 2.55
C ILE A 163 -8.01 6.38 1.70
N ALA A 164 -7.66 5.11 1.58
CA ALA A 164 -6.44 4.66 0.93
C ALA A 164 -6.67 4.14 -0.49
N ASN A 165 -5.72 4.43 -1.37
CA ASN A 165 -5.68 3.93 -2.74
C ASN A 165 -4.33 3.29 -3.01
N CYS A 166 -4.33 2.10 -3.58
CA CYS A 166 -3.13 1.38 -3.98
C CYS A 166 -3.28 0.89 -5.42
N ALA A 167 -2.28 1.18 -6.24
CA ALA A 167 -2.22 0.68 -7.61
C ALA A 167 -0.92 -0.10 -7.83
N VAL A 168 -1.06 -1.30 -8.38
CA VAL A 168 0.05 -2.24 -8.55
C VAL A 168 0.10 -2.73 -9.99
N SER A 169 1.26 -2.57 -10.62
CA SER A 169 1.57 -3.15 -11.92
C SER A 169 2.52 -4.33 -11.72
N VAL A 170 2.07 -5.55 -12.07
CA VAL A 170 2.85 -6.78 -11.89
C VAL A 170 3.36 -7.24 -13.24
N GLY A 171 4.67 -7.13 -13.46
CA GLY A 171 5.36 -7.49 -14.69
C GLY A 171 5.35 -8.98 -14.98
N ARG A 172 5.91 -9.37 -16.14
CA ARG A 172 5.94 -10.76 -16.58
C ARG A 172 6.60 -11.69 -15.56
N SER A 173 5.92 -12.78 -15.20
CA SER A 173 6.38 -13.78 -14.22
C SER A 173 6.78 -13.19 -12.86
N ALA A 174 6.31 -11.99 -12.52
CA ALA A 174 6.51 -11.37 -11.21
C ALA A 174 5.45 -11.85 -10.21
N ASN A 175 5.76 -11.72 -8.92
CA ASN A 175 4.89 -12.16 -7.84
C ASN A 175 4.61 -11.00 -6.87
N TYR A 176 3.33 -10.69 -6.68
CA TYR A 176 2.86 -9.70 -5.72
C TYR A 176 2.02 -10.37 -4.63
N ARG A 177 2.46 -10.23 -3.38
CA ARG A 177 1.68 -10.67 -2.22
C ARG A 177 1.31 -9.47 -1.36
N SER A 178 0.02 -9.31 -1.06
CA SER A 178 -0.49 -8.25 -0.20
C SER A 178 -1.20 -8.83 1.02
N VAL A 179 -0.92 -8.24 2.18
CA VAL A 179 -1.65 -8.49 3.43
C VAL A 179 -2.09 -7.14 3.99
N SER A 180 -3.40 -6.91 4.09
CA SER A 180 -3.99 -5.69 4.62
C SER A 180 -4.74 -5.96 5.91
N VAL A 181 -4.41 -5.22 6.98
CA VAL A 181 -5.08 -5.30 8.29
C VAL A 181 -5.69 -3.95 8.63
N ALA A 182 -7.02 -3.90 8.82
CA ALA A 182 -7.75 -2.72 9.25
C ALA A 182 -8.30 -2.93 10.67
N MET A 183 -7.85 -2.11 11.62
CA MET A 183 -8.19 -2.23 13.05
C MET A 183 -8.60 -0.90 13.68
N GLY A 184 -8.47 0.20 12.98
CA GLY A 184 -8.72 1.54 13.49
C GLY A 184 -9.67 2.33 12.59
N ALA A 185 -9.74 3.64 12.86
CA ALA A 185 -10.59 4.63 12.22
C ALA A 185 -12.10 4.45 12.48
N GLN A 186 -12.84 5.54 12.37
CA GLN A 186 -14.30 5.53 12.28
C GLN A 186 -14.75 5.01 10.92
N LEU A 187 -14.06 5.44 9.87
CA LEU A 187 -14.25 4.97 8.51
C LEU A 187 -12.88 4.63 7.90
N SER A 188 -12.72 3.39 7.47
CA SER A 188 -11.55 2.92 6.73
C SER A 188 -11.97 2.42 5.36
N ARG A 189 -11.57 3.13 4.29
CA ARG A 189 -11.74 2.65 2.92
C ARG A 189 -10.40 2.32 2.28
N TYR A 190 -10.30 1.15 1.65
CA TYR A 190 -9.13 0.71 0.92
C TYR A 190 -9.50 0.27 -0.49
N ASN A 191 -8.97 0.96 -1.49
CA ASN A 191 -9.10 0.58 -2.89
C ASN A 191 -7.75 0.03 -3.38
N LEU A 192 -7.73 -1.23 -3.83
CA LEU A 192 -6.57 -1.90 -4.39
C LEU A 192 -6.83 -2.30 -5.84
N ASN A 193 -6.01 -1.80 -6.76
CA ASN A 193 -6.03 -2.18 -8.16
C ASN A 193 -4.73 -2.88 -8.53
N VAL A 194 -4.82 -4.09 -9.08
CA VAL A 194 -3.67 -4.90 -9.50
C VAL A 194 -3.81 -5.27 -10.96
N ALA A 195 -2.85 -4.88 -11.80
CA ALA A 195 -2.78 -5.27 -13.19
C ALA A 195 -1.71 -6.36 -13.39
N LEU A 196 -2.09 -7.50 -13.96
CA LEU A 196 -1.24 -8.67 -14.13
C LEU A 196 -0.79 -8.84 -15.59
N ALA A 197 0.51 -8.83 -15.82
CA ALA A 197 1.12 -9.21 -17.09
C ALA A 197 1.17 -10.75 -17.26
N GLU A 198 1.80 -11.22 -18.34
CA GLU A 198 1.91 -12.64 -18.68
C GLU A 198 2.59 -13.45 -17.57
N GLY A 199 1.96 -14.54 -17.16
CA GLY A 199 2.48 -15.44 -16.12
C GLY A 199 2.66 -14.79 -14.74
N ALA A 200 2.11 -13.59 -14.52
CA ALA A 200 2.19 -12.92 -13.24
C ALA A 200 1.28 -13.57 -12.20
N GLU A 201 1.71 -13.51 -10.95
CA GLU A 201 0.96 -14.06 -9.82
C GLU A 201 0.64 -12.99 -8.79
N CYS A 202 -0.57 -13.02 -8.22
CA CYS A 202 -0.88 -12.22 -7.05
C CYS A 202 -1.68 -12.97 -5.98
N ALA A 203 -1.36 -12.70 -4.72
CA ALA A 203 -2.14 -13.10 -3.56
C ALA A 203 -2.53 -11.86 -2.75
N VAL A 204 -3.83 -11.68 -2.50
CA VAL A 204 -4.37 -10.51 -1.78
C VAL A 204 -5.18 -10.99 -0.60
N ASP A 205 -4.61 -10.82 0.59
CA ASP A 205 -5.24 -11.19 1.85
C ASP A 205 -5.66 -9.92 2.63
N GLY A 206 -6.85 -9.95 3.20
CA GLY A 206 -7.38 -8.86 4.02
C GLY A 206 -7.98 -9.35 5.33
N LEU A 207 -7.77 -8.57 6.40
CA LEU A 207 -8.41 -8.75 7.70
C LEU A 207 -8.97 -7.42 8.19
N ALA A 208 -10.27 -7.39 8.49
CA ALA A 208 -10.89 -6.28 9.21
C ALA A 208 -11.30 -6.74 10.61
N LEU A 209 -10.82 -6.04 11.64
CA LEU A 209 -11.22 -6.21 13.04
C LEU A 209 -11.96 -4.96 13.48
N LEU A 210 -13.27 -5.05 13.66
CA LEU A 210 -14.13 -3.90 13.83
C LEU A 210 -14.96 -4.04 15.10
N ALA A 211 -15.16 -2.93 15.80
CA ALA A 211 -16.01 -2.86 16.98
C ALA A 211 -16.84 -1.57 17.03
N GLY A 212 -17.86 -1.54 17.86
CA GLY A 212 -18.69 -0.36 18.07
C GLY A 212 -19.45 0.06 16.81
N SER A 213 -19.14 1.24 16.25
CA SER A 213 -19.79 1.78 15.04
C SER A 213 -18.80 1.99 13.87
N GLN A 214 -17.67 1.30 13.89
CA GLN A 214 -16.65 1.41 12.84
C GLN A 214 -17.18 0.88 11.50
N LEU A 215 -16.72 1.52 10.41
CA LEU A 215 -16.98 1.06 9.05
C LEU A 215 -15.66 0.76 8.34
N ALA A 216 -15.47 -0.46 7.87
CA ALA A 216 -14.39 -0.82 6.95
C ALA A 216 -14.95 -1.23 5.59
N ASP A 217 -14.44 -0.61 4.52
CA ASP A 217 -14.87 -0.83 3.15
C ASP A 217 -13.66 -1.14 2.28
N SER A 218 -13.49 -2.41 1.89
CA SER A 218 -12.39 -2.89 1.07
C SER A 218 -12.85 -3.21 -0.34
N HIS A 219 -12.25 -2.51 -1.31
CA HIS A 219 -12.49 -2.73 -2.74
C HIS A 219 -11.23 -3.23 -3.40
N THR A 220 -11.30 -4.37 -4.08
CA THR A 220 -10.18 -4.90 -4.86
C THR A 220 -10.59 -5.06 -6.32
N CYS A 221 -9.67 -4.74 -7.22
CA CYS A 221 -9.82 -5.04 -8.65
C CYS A 221 -8.54 -5.71 -9.14
N ILE A 222 -8.64 -6.97 -9.55
CA ILE A 222 -7.53 -7.70 -10.17
C ILE A 222 -7.81 -7.83 -11.66
N ASP A 223 -6.96 -7.22 -12.48
CA ASP A 223 -7.06 -7.20 -13.93
C ASP A 223 -6.02 -8.17 -14.54
N HIS A 224 -6.48 -9.31 -15.02
CA HIS A 224 -5.69 -10.23 -15.83
C HIS A 224 -5.60 -9.65 -17.24
N ALA A 225 -4.56 -8.84 -17.48
CA ALA A 225 -4.38 -8.14 -18.75
C ALA A 225 -3.75 -9.04 -19.83
N GLN A 226 -3.02 -10.09 -19.45
CA GLN A 226 -2.29 -11.00 -20.32
C GLN A 226 -2.45 -12.44 -19.87
N PRO A 227 -2.08 -13.45 -20.73
CA PRO A 227 -2.29 -14.86 -20.44
C PRO A 227 -1.50 -15.42 -19.25
N HIS A 228 -1.93 -16.57 -18.76
CA HIS A 228 -1.26 -17.39 -17.74
C HIS A 228 -1.15 -16.73 -16.35
N GLY A 229 -1.93 -15.69 -16.08
CA GLY A 229 -1.94 -15.03 -14.77
C GLY A 229 -2.66 -15.87 -13.70
N THR A 230 -2.17 -15.81 -12.46
CA THR A 230 -2.80 -16.46 -11.31
C THR A 230 -3.14 -15.44 -10.23
N SER A 231 -4.36 -15.51 -9.69
CA SER A 231 -4.75 -14.65 -8.57
C SER A 231 -5.51 -15.41 -7.48
N ARG A 232 -5.22 -15.08 -6.23
CA ARG A 232 -5.89 -15.61 -5.04
C ARG A 232 -6.27 -14.46 -4.11
N GLN A 233 -7.49 -14.48 -3.60
CA GLN A 233 -7.96 -13.48 -2.63
C GLN A 233 -8.63 -14.18 -1.45
N LEU A 234 -8.25 -13.78 -0.23
CA LEU A 234 -8.92 -14.18 1.00
C LEU A 234 -9.16 -12.95 1.87
N HIS A 235 -10.43 -12.57 2.05
CA HIS A 235 -10.81 -11.52 2.97
C HIS A 235 -11.55 -12.09 4.17
N LYS A 236 -11.12 -11.66 5.36
CA LYS A 236 -11.75 -12.01 6.63
C LYS A 236 -12.23 -10.76 7.34
N CYS A 237 -13.38 -10.88 8.01
CA CYS A 237 -13.89 -9.84 8.87
C CYS A 237 -14.32 -10.43 10.21
N ILE A 238 -13.97 -9.76 11.30
CA ILE A 238 -14.53 -9.95 12.62
C ILE A 238 -15.16 -8.64 13.03
N ALA A 239 -16.48 -8.63 13.23
CA ALA A 239 -17.24 -7.43 13.57
C ALA A 239 -18.06 -7.64 14.84
N ASP A 240 -17.96 -6.69 15.77
CA ASP A 240 -18.70 -6.63 17.02
C ASP A 240 -19.55 -5.36 17.13
N GLY A 241 -20.68 -5.44 17.83
CA GLY A 241 -21.58 -4.35 18.08
C GLY A 241 -22.35 -3.92 16.82
N SER A 242 -22.28 -2.64 16.46
CA SER A 242 -22.93 -2.05 15.27
C SER A 242 -21.94 -1.79 14.15
N ALA A 243 -20.76 -2.43 14.19
CA ALA A 243 -19.75 -2.26 13.17
C ALA A 243 -20.20 -2.79 11.80
N HIS A 244 -19.73 -2.15 10.74
CA HIS A 244 -20.11 -2.50 9.38
C HIS A 244 -18.88 -2.80 8.53
N ALA A 245 -18.87 -3.97 7.86
CA ALA A 245 -17.80 -4.37 6.96
C ALA A 245 -18.34 -4.57 5.54
N VAL A 246 -17.64 -4.01 4.58
CA VAL A 246 -17.90 -4.21 3.15
C VAL A 246 -16.64 -4.79 2.49
N PHE A 247 -16.83 -5.84 1.71
CA PHE A 247 -15.83 -6.35 0.79
C PHE A 247 -16.41 -6.42 -0.62
N ASN A 248 -15.77 -5.74 -1.57
CA ASN A 248 -16.12 -5.78 -2.98
C ASN A 248 -14.88 -6.20 -3.78
N GLY A 249 -14.85 -7.45 -4.22
CA GLY A 249 -13.77 -8.01 -5.04
C GLY A 249 -14.21 -8.14 -6.49
N LYS A 250 -13.46 -7.50 -7.39
CA LYS A 250 -13.65 -7.57 -8.83
C LYS A 250 -12.45 -8.29 -9.47
N VAL A 251 -12.74 -9.27 -10.32
CA VAL A 251 -11.74 -9.90 -11.20
C VAL A 251 -12.14 -9.59 -12.64
N VAL A 252 -11.21 -9.05 -13.40
CA VAL A 252 -11.37 -8.74 -14.83
C VAL A 252 -10.42 -9.64 -15.61
N VAL A 253 -10.94 -10.36 -16.61
CA VAL A 253 -10.12 -11.14 -17.54
C VAL A 253 -10.27 -10.49 -18.91
N ARG A 254 -9.18 -9.94 -19.45
CA ARG A 254 -9.20 -9.23 -20.73
C ARG A 254 -9.32 -10.23 -21.89
N THR A 255 -9.84 -9.76 -23.02
CA THR A 255 -9.84 -10.55 -24.25
C THR A 255 -8.42 -10.94 -24.61
N GLY A 256 -8.15 -12.23 -24.76
CA GLY A 256 -6.81 -12.77 -25.02
C GLY A 256 -6.03 -13.20 -23.77
N ALA A 257 -6.43 -12.81 -22.56
CA ALA A 257 -5.83 -13.30 -21.30
C ALA A 257 -6.29 -14.74 -21.00
N GLN A 258 -5.87 -15.68 -21.82
CA GLN A 258 -6.24 -17.10 -21.70
C GLN A 258 -5.39 -17.83 -20.64
N HIS A 259 -5.86 -18.99 -20.19
CA HIS A 259 -5.20 -19.82 -19.19
C HIS A 259 -4.95 -19.10 -17.85
N THR A 260 -5.86 -18.22 -17.46
CA THR A 260 -5.83 -17.59 -16.14
C THR A 260 -6.50 -18.48 -15.11
N ASP A 261 -5.99 -18.43 -13.87
CA ASP A 261 -6.56 -19.11 -12.71
C ASP A 261 -6.84 -18.09 -11.58
N SER A 262 -8.10 -17.96 -11.18
CA SER A 262 -8.51 -16.99 -10.18
C SER A 262 -9.41 -17.62 -9.14
N ALA A 263 -9.16 -17.35 -7.85
CA ALA A 263 -10.04 -17.72 -6.76
C ALA A 263 -10.19 -16.58 -5.76
N GLN A 264 -11.42 -16.37 -5.29
CA GLN A 264 -11.77 -15.36 -4.29
C GLN A 264 -12.63 -15.98 -3.19
N SER A 265 -12.34 -15.65 -1.94
CA SER A 265 -13.10 -16.10 -0.77
C SER A 265 -13.27 -14.95 0.23
N SER A 266 -14.44 -14.85 0.84
CA SER A 266 -14.72 -13.97 1.97
C SER A 266 -15.28 -14.79 3.13
N ARG A 267 -14.79 -14.52 4.35
CA ARG A 267 -15.22 -15.19 5.58
C ARG A 267 -15.45 -14.16 6.67
N ASN A 268 -16.66 -14.16 7.23
CA ASN A 268 -17.06 -13.16 8.21
C ASN A 268 -17.48 -13.85 9.51
N LEU A 269 -17.06 -13.26 10.63
CA LEU A 269 -17.50 -13.64 11.98
C LEU A 269 -18.16 -12.42 12.61
N LEU A 270 -19.41 -12.57 13.03
CA LEU A 270 -20.15 -11.57 13.79
C LEU A 270 -20.22 -12.03 15.25
N LEU A 271 -19.89 -11.14 16.17
CA LEU A 271 -19.86 -11.35 17.62
C LEU A 271 -21.06 -10.68 18.28
#